data_6e9f5ed425928832aea187ddade3c308
#
_entry.id   6e9f5ed425928832aea187ddade3c308
#
_cell.length_a   1.000
_cell.length_b   1.000
_cell.length_c   1.000
_cell.angle_alpha   90.00
_cell.angle_beta   90.00
_cell.angle_gamma   90.00
#
_symmetry.space_group_name_H-M   'P 1'
#
loop_
_entity.id
_entity.type
_entity.pdbx_description
1 polymer ?
#
loop_
_entity_poly.entity_id
_entity_poly.type
_entity_poly.pdbx_seq_one_letter_code
_entity_poly.pdbx_strand_id
1 'polypeptide(L)'
;MSPTKDSKPPSFFVSLPVESVNSSTDFYKALNFTPLSDFSDDNTTALRFPYSANSNICLMLHAPSRFQEFIRKGSEIAQAKKATGAIFTLGVGSRETVDGLLDKAQKAGGKKDPFKMKEYGKSLGIYTRSFEDPDGHIWEATTMLEEKGKDEE
;
A
#
# COMPACT_ATOMS: atom_id res chain seq x y z
N MET A 1 13.15 -22.40 -2.32
CA MET A 1 11.97 -22.91 -1.61
C MET A 1 10.84 -23.13 -2.60
N SER A 2 10.32 -24.33 -2.66
CA SER A 2 9.11 -24.58 -3.45
C SER A 2 7.97 -23.76 -2.87
N PRO A 3 7.12 -23.13 -3.70
CA PRO A 3 5.92 -22.46 -3.18
C PRO A 3 5.09 -23.50 -2.42
N THR A 4 4.67 -23.15 -1.22
CA THR A 4 3.73 -23.98 -0.48
C THR A 4 2.49 -24.19 -1.32
N LYS A 5 2.00 -25.42 -1.40
CA LYS A 5 0.88 -25.84 -2.25
C LYS A 5 -0.44 -25.07 -2.05
N ASP A 6 -0.48 -24.14 -1.09
CA ASP A 6 -1.69 -23.41 -0.66
C ASP A 6 -1.73 -21.94 -1.08
N SER A 7 -0.68 -21.38 -1.75
CA SER A 7 -0.73 -20.01 -2.22
C SER A 7 -1.38 -19.92 -3.59
N LYS A 8 -2.66 -19.56 -3.64
CA LYS A 8 -3.33 -19.21 -4.89
C LYS A 8 -2.62 -18.01 -5.54
N PRO A 9 -2.51 -17.97 -6.88
CA PRO A 9 -1.98 -16.80 -7.56
C PRO A 9 -2.86 -15.57 -7.26
N PRO A 10 -2.27 -14.36 -7.25
CA PRO A 10 -3.05 -13.14 -7.08
C PRO A 10 -4.11 -13.01 -8.18
N SER A 11 -5.24 -12.41 -7.83
CA SER A 11 -6.34 -12.16 -8.76
C SER A 11 -6.59 -10.67 -9.02
N PHE A 12 -5.94 -9.81 -8.26
CA PHE A 12 -6.03 -8.37 -8.44
C PHE A 12 -4.62 -7.76 -8.37
N PHE A 13 -4.30 -6.91 -9.34
CA PHE A 13 -2.98 -6.30 -9.46
C PHE A 13 -3.11 -4.79 -9.49
N VAL A 14 -2.32 -4.11 -8.65
CA VAL A 14 -2.19 -2.66 -8.65
C VAL A 14 -0.80 -2.32 -9.18
N SER A 15 -0.73 -1.61 -10.28
CA SER A 15 0.54 -1.19 -10.90
C SER A 15 0.83 0.26 -10.58
N LEU A 16 2.02 0.53 -10.04
CA LEU A 16 2.50 1.86 -9.71
C LEU A 16 3.84 2.15 -10.38
N PRO A 17 4.02 3.34 -10.95
CA PRO A 17 5.33 3.79 -11.38
C PRO A 17 6.17 4.19 -10.18
N VAL A 18 7.42 3.78 -10.15
CA VAL A 18 8.39 4.16 -9.10
C VAL A 18 9.70 4.55 -9.73
N GLU A 19 10.41 5.50 -9.12
CA GLU A 19 11.68 5.97 -9.64
C GLU A 19 12.78 4.91 -9.48
N SER A 20 12.82 4.26 -8.32
CA SER A 20 13.76 3.18 -8.02
C SER A 20 13.00 1.93 -7.58
N VAL A 21 12.99 0.91 -8.42
CA VAL A 21 12.35 -0.37 -8.09
C VAL A 21 12.95 -1.00 -6.83
N ASN A 22 14.28 -0.95 -6.68
CA ASN A 22 14.96 -1.52 -5.51
C ASN A 22 14.58 -0.80 -4.22
N SER A 23 14.66 0.53 -4.20
CA SER A 23 14.32 1.33 -3.01
C SER A 23 12.85 1.19 -2.64
N SER A 24 11.98 1.18 -3.63
CA SER A 24 10.54 1.00 -3.43
C SER A 24 10.22 -0.40 -2.90
N THR A 25 10.88 -1.41 -3.42
CA THR A 25 10.75 -2.79 -2.93
C THR A 25 11.13 -2.89 -1.44
N ASP A 26 12.24 -2.29 -1.04
CA ASP A 26 12.68 -2.29 0.36
C ASP A 26 11.65 -1.59 1.27
N PHE A 27 11.08 -0.49 0.80
CA PHE A 27 10.02 0.22 1.52
C PHE A 27 8.81 -0.70 1.79
N TYR A 28 8.29 -1.35 0.76
CA TYR A 28 7.10 -2.20 0.91
C TYR A 28 7.39 -3.49 1.68
N LYS A 29 8.59 -4.05 1.56
CA LYS A 29 9.01 -5.18 2.42
C LYS A 29 9.00 -4.79 3.90
N ALA A 30 9.41 -3.57 4.24
CA ALA A 30 9.34 -3.07 5.61
C ALA A 30 7.92 -2.97 6.14
N LEU A 31 6.92 -2.85 5.26
CA LEU A 31 5.49 -2.86 5.60
C LEU A 31 4.86 -4.27 5.51
N ASN A 32 5.69 -5.31 5.45
CA ASN A 32 5.28 -6.72 5.38
C ASN A 32 4.61 -7.15 4.06
N PHE A 33 4.85 -6.43 2.98
CA PHE A 33 4.55 -6.94 1.64
C PHE A 33 5.56 -8.05 1.30
N THR A 34 5.12 -9.09 0.62
CA THR A 34 5.95 -10.27 0.31
C THR A 34 6.30 -10.31 -1.18
N PRO A 35 7.60 -10.24 -1.55
CA PRO A 35 8.00 -10.34 -2.95
C PRO A 35 7.59 -11.66 -3.60
N LEU A 36 7.15 -11.58 -4.86
CA LEU A 36 6.79 -12.71 -5.71
C LEU A 36 7.76 -12.77 -6.90
N SER A 37 8.76 -13.64 -6.81
CA SER A 37 9.82 -13.73 -7.82
C SER A 37 9.33 -14.11 -9.22
N ASP A 38 8.28 -14.92 -9.31
CA ASP A 38 7.72 -15.39 -10.58
C ASP A 38 7.15 -14.27 -11.45
N PHE A 39 6.83 -13.12 -10.84
CA PHE A 39 6.28 -11.93 -11.50
C PHE A 39 7.24 -10.76 -11.49
N SER A 40 8.51 -10.98 -11.15
CA SER A 40 9.51 -9.91 -10.99
C SER A 40 10.65 -10.08 -11.98
N ASP A 41 11.19 -8.95 -12.44
CA ASP A 41 12.40 -8.85 -13.25
C ASP A 41 13.18 -7.57 -12.88
N ASP A 42 14.14 -7.13 -13.69
CA ASP A 42 14.97 -5.97 -13.39
C ASP A 42 14.19 -4.64 -13.37
N ASN A 43 13.04 -4.57 -14.03
CA ASN A 43 12.23 -3.36 -14.19
C ASN A 43 10.90 -3.41 -13.43
N THR A 44 10.61 -4.53 -12.78
CA THR A 44 9.35 -4.76 -12.07
C THR A 44 9.59 -5.61 -10.85
N THR A 45 9.03 -5.20 -9.72
CA THR A 45 8.89 -6.07 -8.55
C THR A 45 7.41 -6.26 -8.24
N ALA A 46 6.99 -7.52 -8.14
CA ALA A 46 5.66 -7.88 -7.66
C ALA A 46 5.73 -8.22 -6.18
N LEU A 47 4.81 -7.69 -5.39
CA LEU A 47 4.70 -7.99 -3.96
C LEU A 47 3.25 -8.28 -3.60
N ARG A 48 3.05 -9.36 -2.86
CA ARG A 48 1.74 -9.66 -2.28
C ARG A 48 1.47 -8.70 -1.13
N PHE A 49 0.23 -8.20 -1.03
CA PHE A 49 -0.20 -7.35 0.06
C PHE A 49 -0.08 -8.08 1.41
N PRO A 50 0.19 -7.35 2.50
CA PRO A 50 0.19 -7.92 3.83
C PRO A 50 -1.23 -8.30 4.26
N TYR A 51 -1.32 -9.15 5.28
CA TYR A 51 -2.53 -9.70 5.87
C TYR A 51 -3.20 -10.76 4.99
N SER A 52 -3.66 -11.82 5.61
CA SER A 52 -4.27 -12.97 4.94
C SER A 52 -5.52 -12.60 4.12
N ALA A 53 -6.29 -11.61 4.57
CA ALA A 53 -7.47 -11.13 3.85
C ALA A 53 -7.13 -10.53 2.48
N ASN A 54 -5.90 -10.06 2.30
CA ASN A 54 -5.41 -9.43 1.08
C ASN A 54 -4.50 -10.34 0.25
N SER A 55 -4.49 -11.64 0.53
CA SER A 55 -3.57 -12.59 -0.12
C SER A 55 -3.76 -12.72 -1.63
N ASN A 56 -4.90 -12.28 -2.16
CA ASN A 56 -5.20 -12.25 -3.59
C ASN A 56 -4.84 -10.93 -4.28
N ILE A 57 -4.26 -9.97 -3.57
CA ILE A 57 -3.89 -8.66 -4.11
C ILE A 57 -2.38 -8.56 -4.22
N CYS A 58 -1.92 -8.11 -5.37
CA CYS A 58 -0.51 -7.92 -5.68
C CYS A 58 -0.21 -6.49 -6.07
N LEU A 59 0.84 -5.92 -5.50
CA LEU A 59 1.40 -4.63 -5.90
C LEU A 59 2.49 -4.87 -6.93
N MET A 60 2.40 -4.17 -8.06
CA MET A 60 3.39 -4.19 -9.14
C MET A 60 4.13 -2.86 -9.18
N LEU A 61 5.39 -2.86 -8.79
CA LEU A 61 6.25 -1.69 -8.85
C LEU A 61 7.04 -1.71 -10.15
N HIS A 62 6.80 -0.74 -11.01
CA HIS A 62 7.44 -0.67 -12.32
C HIS A 62 8.38 0.53 -12.42
N ALA A 63 9.57 0.32 -12.98
CA ALA A 63 10.41 1.42 -13.44
C ALA A 63 9.61 2.26 -14.45
N PRO A 64 9.91 3.59 -14.58
CA PRO A 64 9.11 4.46 -15.44
C PRO A 64 9.02 3.98 -16.88
N SER A 65 10.12 3.49 -17.45
CA SER A 65 10.15 2.96 -18.82
C SER A 65 9.21 1.74 -19.00
N ARG A 66 9.15 0.88 -18.01
CA ARG A 66 8.25 -0.28 -18.01
C ARG A 66 6.79 0.15 -17.85
N PHE A 67 6.50 1.05 -16.92
CA PHE A 67 5.14 1.58 -16.71
C PHE A 67 4.59 2.23 -17.98
N GLN A 68 5.44 2.97 -18.71
CA GLN A 68 5.08 3.63 -19.97
C GLN A 68 4.57 2.64 -21.02
N GLU A 69 5.01 1.38 -20.99
CA GLU A 69 4.57 0.34 -21.92
C GLU A 69 3.11 -0.09 -21.69
N PHE A 70 2.56 0.17 -20.51
CA PHE A 70 1.19 -0.24 -20.14
C PHE A 70 0.15 0.85 -20.29
N ILE A 71 0.56 2.08 -20.58
CA ILE A 71 -0.35 3.21 -20.73
C ILE A 71 -0.45 3.63 -22.19
N ARG A 72 -1.43 4.47 -22.50
CA ARG A 72 -1.65 4.94 -23.87
C ARG A 72 -0.41 5.61 -24.42
N LYS A 73 -0.10 5.32 -25.69
CA LYS A 73 1.00 5.98 -26.39
C LYS A 73 0.82 7.50 -26.35
N GLY A 74 1.86 8.23 -25.96
CA GLY A 74 1.80 9.68 -25.79
C GLY A 74 1.20 10.15 -24.47
N SER A 75 0.70 9.24 -23.63
CA SER A 75 0.25 9.57 -22.29
C SER A 75 1.44 9.80 -21.36
N GLU A 76 1.31 10.76 -20.46
CA GLU A 76 2.33 11.04 -19.45
C GLU A 76 2.08 10.23 -18.19
N ILE A 77 3.15 9.80 -17.53
CA ILE A 77 3.06 9.19 -16.19
C ILE A 77 2.78 10.31 -15.19
N ALA A 78 1.69 10.19 -14.43
CA ALA A 78 1.38 11.12 -13.35
C ALA A 78 2.45 11.02 -12.25
N GLN A 79 2.96 12.17 -11.83
CA GLN A 79 3.90 12.23 -10.70
C GLN A 79 3.14 12.33 -9.39
N ALA A 80 3.20 11.31 -8.58
CA ALA A 80 2.39 11.20 -7.35
C ALA A 80 2.68 12.32 -6.34
N LYS A 81 3.88 12.89 -6.33
CA LYS A 81 4.22 14.06 -5.48
C LYS A 81 3.50 15.35 -5.90
N LYS A 82 3.04 15.42 -7.14
CA LYS A 82 2.40 16.63 -7.70
C LYS A 82 0.90 16.47 -7.90
N ALA A 83 0.43 15.25 -8.12
CA ALA A 83 -0.97 14.98 -8.41
C ALA A 83 -1.37 13.62 -7.86
N THR A 84 -2.46 13.58 -7.10
CA THR A 84 -2.98 12.34 -6.51
C THR A 84 -4.15 11.85 -7.33
N GLY A 85 -3.98 10.71 -8.00
CA GLY A 85 -5.05 10.06 -8.78
C GLY A 85 -5.71 8.90 -8.07
N ALA A 86 -5.07 8.34 -7.04
CA ALA A 86 -5.59 7.22 -6.29
C ALA A 86 -5.09 7.24 -4.84
N ILE A 87 -5.88 6.69 -3.95
CA ILE A 87 -5.56 6.44 -2.55
C ILE A 87 -5.81 4.97 -2.27
N PHE A 88 -4.83 4.30 -1.66
CA PHE A 88 -4.92 2.89 -1.32
C PHE A 88 -5.14 2.76 0.18
N THR A 89 -6.15 2.04 0.59
CA THR A 89 -6.50 1.90 2.00
C THR A 89 -6.33 0.46 2.45
N LEU A 90 -5.52 0.26 3.50
CA LEU A 90 -5.38 -1.01 4.19
C LEU A 90 -6.31 -1.03 5.41
N GLY A 91 -7.27 -1.92 5.41
CA GLY A 91 -8.07 -2.21 6.59
C GLY A 91 -7.28 -3.07 7.55
N VAL A 92 -7.15 -2.65 8.81
CA VAL A 92 -6.38 -3.34 9.85
C VAL A 92 -7.20 -3.50 11.13
N GLY A 93 -6.73 -4.34 12.05
CA GLY A 93 -7.52 -4.80 13.19
C GLY A 93 -7.53 -3.88 14.41
N SER A 94 -6.63 -2.88 14.49
CA SER A 94 -6.51 -2.04 15.68
C SER A 94 -5.87 -0.69 15.38
N ARG A 95 -6.06 0.27 16.30
CA ARG A 95 -5.41 1.59 16.24
C ARG A 95 -3.89 1.46 16.34
N GLU A 96 -3.42 0.56 17.19
CA GLU A 96 -1.98 0.27 17.35
C GLU A 96 -1.38 -0.22 16.04
N THR A 97 -2.08 -1.02 15.28
CA THR A 97 -1.63 -1.48 13.97
C THR A 97 -1.58 -0.33 12.96
N VAL A 98 -2.56 0.56 12.97
CA VAL A 98 -2.53 1.79 12.15
C VAL A 98 -1.29 2.62 12.48
N ASP A 99 -1.09 2.95 13.74
CA ASP A 99 0.04 3.77 14.18
C ASP A 99 1.39 3.09 13.88
N GLY A 100 1.46 1.78 14.08
CA GLY A 100 2.67 0.98 13.81
C GLY A 100 3.04 0.96 12.32
N LEU A 101 2.06 0.90 11.42
CA LEU A 101 2.30 1.00 9.98
C LEU A 101 2.89 2.35 9.59
N LEU A 102 2.36 3.44 10.15
CA LEU A 102 2.88 4.77 9.88
C LEU A 102 4.33 4.92 10.38
N ASP A 103 4.64 4.39 11.55
CA ASP A 103 6.00 4.40 12.09
C ASP A 103 6.97 3.63 11.19
N LYS A 104 6.57 2.45 10.71
CA LYS A 104 7.38 1.65 9.77
C LYS A 104 7.56 2.38 8.44
N ALA A 105 6.51 3.01 7.92
CA ALA A 105 6.57 3.77 6.68
C ALA A 105 7.57 4.93 6.81
N GLN A 106 7.53 5.68 7.88
CA GLN A 106 8.45 6.79 8.11
C GLN A 106 9.90 6.30 8.24
N LYS A 107 10.15 5.23 8.97
CA LYS A 107 11.50 4.64 9.11
C LYS A 107 12.04 4.13 7.79
N ALA A 108 11.17 3.67 6.90
CA ALA A 108 11.55 3.12 5.60
C ALA A 108 11.68 4.19 4.49
N GLY A 109 11.52 5.46 4.80
CA GLY A 109 11.71 6.57 3.86
C GLY A 109 10.44 7.22 3.34
N GLY A 110 9.27 6.83 3.83
CA GLY A 110 8.00 7.49 3.56
C GLY A 110 7.72 8.66 4.48
N LYS A 111 6.51 9.19 4.41
CA LYS A 111 6.06 10.32 5.25
C LYS A 111 4.76 9.96 5.96
N LYS A 112 4.68 10.31 7.25
CA LYS A 112 3.44 10.21 8.02
C LYS A 112 2.52 11.38 7.72
N ASP A 113 1.24 11.12 7.74
CA ASP A 113 0.17 12.11 7.79
C ASP A 113 0.33 13.26 6.78
N PRO A 114 0.55 13.00 5.48
CA PRO A 114 0.52 14.06 4.47
C PRO A 114 -0.81 14.78 4.47
N PHE A 115 -1.85 14.08 4.89
CA PHE A 115 -3.19 14.62 5.14
C PHE A 115 -3.73 14.04 6.44
N LYS A 116 -4.38 14.88 7.25
CA LYS A 116 -5.06 14.46 8.48
C LYS A 116 -6.54 14.73 8.37
N MET A 117 -7.35 13.67 8.45
CA MET A 117 -8.78 13.82 8.58
C MET A 117 -9.10 14.33 9.98
N LYS A 118 -10.12 15.20 10.10
CA LYS A 118 -10.56 15.71 11.39
C LYS A 118 -10.85 14.56 12.36
N GLU A 119 -10.23 14.61 13.55
CA GLU A 119 -10.32 13.55 14.57
C GLU A 119 -10.07 12.14 14.00
N TYR A 120 -9.19 12.05 12.97
CA TYR A 120 -8.83 10.82 12.29
C TYR A 120 -10.02 9.97 11.82
N GLY A 121 -11.15 10.62 11.50
CA GLY A 121 -12.32 9.93 10.95
C GLY A 121 -13.31 9.41 11.99
N LYS A 122 -13.20 9.84 13.25
CA LYS A 122 -14.08 9.38 14.34
C LYS A 122 -15.57 9.54 14.03
N SER A 123 -15.96 10.64 13.38
CA SER A 123 -17.35 10.88 12.97
C SER A 123 -17.89 9.86 11.98
N LEU A 124 -17.01 9.16 11.27
CA LEU A 124 -17.35 8.10 10.33
C LEU A 124 -17.27 6.70 10.97
N GLY A 125 -17.02 6.61 12.27
CA GLY A 125 -16.87 5.34 12.95
C GLY A 125 -15.57 4.62 12.66
N ILE A 126 -14.54 5.33 12.23
CA ILE A 126 -13.23 4.79 11.89
C ILE A 126 -12.11 5.54 12.59
N TYR A 127 -10.95 4.89 12.66
CA TYR A 127 -9.67 5.55 12.92
C TYR A 127 -8.80 5.34 11.68
N THR A 128 -8.48 6.41 11.00
CA THR A 128 -7.71 6.37 9.75
C THR A 128 -6.58 7.38 9.78
N ARG A 129 -5.41 6.96 9.30
CA ARG A 129 -4.25 7.82 9.11
C ARG A 129 -3.63 7.54 7.75
N SER A 130 -2.98 8.52 7.17
CA SER A 130 -2.34 8.40 5.87
C SER A 130 -0.82 8.40 5.98
N PHE A 131 -0.18 7.82 4.96
CA PHE A 131 1.25 7.92 4.74
C PHE A 131 1.54 7.97 3.25
N GLU A 132 2.72 8.47 2.89
CA GLU A 132 3.24 8.43 1.53
C GLU A 132 4.35 7.40 1.44
N ASP A 133 4.45 6.74 0.29
CA ASP A 133 5.64 6.02 -0.08
C ASP A 133 6.75 6.98 -0.57
N PRO A 134 7.98 6.52 -0.85
CA PRO A 134 9.07 7.41 -1.30
C PRO A 134 8.77 8.16 -2.61
N ASP A 135 7.87 7.66 -3.43
CA ASP A 135 7.46 8.30 -4.70
C ASP A 135 6.27 9.26 -4.56
N GLY A 136 5.66 9.31 -3.37
CA GLY A 136 4.49 10.15 -3.10
C GLY A 136 3.14 9.47 -3.32
N HIS A 137 3.09 8.17 -3.56
CA HIS A 137 1.83 7.44 -3.60
C HIS A 137 1.19 7.43 -2.22
N ILE A 138 -0.11 7.71 -2.16
CA ILE A 138 -0.84 7.89 -0.91
C ILE A 138 -1.49 6.60 -0.48
N TRP A 139 -1.24 6.23 0.76
CA TRP A 139 -1.84 5.11 1.46
C TRP A 139 -2.57 5.57 2.70
N GLU A 140 -3.61 4.85 3.06
CA GLU A 140 -4.28 4.97 4.35
C GLU A 140 -4.24 3.64 5.08
N ALA A 141 -4.11 3.70 6.39
CA ALA A 141 -4.36 2.58 7.29
C ALA A 141 -5.58 2.90 8.13
N THR A 142 -6.56 2.03 8.12
CA THR A 142 -7.88 2.28 8.70
C THR A 142 -8.33 1.10 9.54
N THR A 143 -8.88 1.37 10.71
CA THR A 143 -9.58 0.39 11.51
C THR A 143 -10.97 0.90 11.89
N MET A 144 -11.92 -0.02 11.99
CA MET A 144 -13.26 0.30 12.48
C MET A 144 -13.18 0.58 13.98
N LEU A 145 -13.81 1.66 14.43
CA LEU A 145 -14.00 1.90 15.85
C LEU A 145 -15.10 0.96 16.34
N GLU A 146 -14.88 0.32 17.49
CA GLU A 146 -15.92 -0.46 18.13
C GLU A 146 -17.12 0.45 18.45
N GLU A 147 -18.31 0.03 18.07
CA GLU A 147 -19.51 0.63 18.60
C GLU A 147 -19.45 0.46 20.13
N LYS A 148 -19.45 1.57 20.87
CA LYS A 148 -19.67 1.51 22.33
C LYS A 148 -20.96 0.74 22.53
N GLY A 149 -20.85 -0.40 23.25
CA GLY A 149 -21.79 -1.47 23.28
C GLY A 149 -23.23 -1.03 23.44
N LYS A 150 -24.08 -1.81 22.80
CA LYS A 150 -25.52 -1.91 23.13
C LYS A 150 -25.75 -2.71 24.43
N ASP A 151 -24.76 -2.75 25.33
CA ASP A 151 -24.80 -3.56 26.55
C ASP A 151 -25.03 -2.69 27.81
N GLU A 152 -25.76 -1.61 27.68
CA GLU A 152 -26.33 -0.94 28.83
C GLU A 152 -27.86 -0.83 28.67
N GLU A 153 -28.53 -1.94 28.82
CA GLU A 153 -29.90 -1.99 29.32
C GLU A 153 -29.93 -2.82 30.59
#